data_7de93216d33ddde790cd6dfcb60b5e32
#
_entry.id   7de93216d33ddde790cd6dfcb60b5e32
#
_cell.length_a   1.000
_cell.length_b   1.000
_cell.length_c   1.000
_cell.angle_alpha   90.00
_cell.angle_beta   90.00
_cell.angle_gamma   90.00
#
_symmetry.space_group_name_H-M   'P 1'
#
loop_
_entity.id
_entity.type
_entity.pdbx_description
1 polymer ?
#
loop_
_entity_poly.entity_id
_entity_poly.type
_entity_poly.pdbx_seq_one_letter_code
_entity_poly.pdbx_strand_id
1 'polypeptide(L)'
;MESKFKGTPGPWYTQKYKYKGGYEELMVNAIIDPIHGHSAPVCMMCDYEKDQMEDNARLIAAAPELLDALQELMKGVAGLPPLAAIAGALNQQYQKAEAAINKVLEG
;
A
#
# COMPACT_ATOMS: atom_id res chain seq x y z
N MET A 1 5.99 0.53 21.37
CA MET A 1 6.54 -0.24 20.24
C MET A 1 5.65 -0.07 19.03
N GLU A 2 6.25 0.19 17.93
CA GLU A 2 5.49 0.31 16.70
C GLU A 2 5.13 -1.06 16.16
N SER A 3 3.86 -1.23 15.80
CA SER A 3 3.44 -2.42 15.08
C SER A 3 3.98 -2.36 13.66
N LYS A 4 4.58 -3.44 13.21
CA LYS A 4 5.07 -3.56 11.85
C LYS A 4 4.07 -4.32 11.00
N PHE A 5 4.01 -3.96 9.74
CA PHE A 5 3.22 -4.73 8.78
C PHE A 5 3.77 -6.16 8.70
N LYS A 6 2.88 -7.14 8.86
CA LYS A 6 3.25 -8.56 8.89
C LYS A 6 3.01 -9.27 7.57
N GLY A 7 2.51 -8.56 6.57
CA GLY A 7 2.28 -9.14 5.26
C GLY A 7 3.53 -9.20 4.42
N THR A 8 3.35 -9.48 3.14
CA THR A 8 4.44 -9.54 2.19
C THR A 8 5.12 -8.18 2.08
N PRO A 9 6.45 -8.10 2.31
CA PRO A 9 7.12 -6.81 2.21
C PRO A 9 7.13 -6.27 0.79
N GLY A 10 7.16 -4.94 0.68
CA GLY A 10 7.35 -4.29 -0.61
C GLY A 10 8.79 -4.31 -1.05
N PRO A 11 9.08 -3.80 -2.23
CA PRO A 11 8.11 -3.17 -3.15
C PRO A 11 7.23 -4.18 -3.89
N TRP A 12 6.03 -3.74 -4.24
CA TRP A 12 5.13 -4.49 -5.11
C TRP A 12 5.09 -3.79 -6.47
N TYR A 13 4.82 -4.55 -7.52
CA TYR A 13 4.77 -4.00 -8.87
C TYR A 13 3.65 -4.64 -9.67
N THR A 14 3.17 -3.91 -10.69
CA THR A 14 2.15 -4.43 -11.59
C THR A 14 2.81 -5.21 -12.71
N GLN A 15 2.16 -6.29 -13.16
CA GLN A 15 2.63 -7.08 -14.29
C GLN A 15 1.45 -7.58 -15.10
N LYS A 16 1.56 -7.43 -16.42
CA LYS A 16 0.60 -7.98 -17.37
C LYS A 16 1.18 -9.24 -17.99
N TYR A 17 0.36 -10.29 -18.03
CA TYR A 17 0.68 -11.50 -18.75
C TYR A 17 -0.21 -11.61 -19.95
N LYS A 18 0.39 -11.80 -21.11
CA LYS A 18 -0.34 -12.01 -22.37
C LYS A 18 -0.25 -13.48 -22.75
N TYR A 19 -1.41 -14.09 -22.92
CA TYR A 19 -1.49 -15.48 -23.33
C TYR A 19 -1.77 -15.58 -24.82
N LYS A 20 -1.44 -16.74 -25.40
CA LYS A 20 -1.81 -17.03 -26.78
C LYS A 20 -3.33 -16.95 -26.90
N GLY A 21 -3.81 -16.24 -27.93
CA GLY A 21 -5.24 -16.02 -28.09
C GLY A 21 -5.75 -14.66 -27.65
N GLY A 22 -4.86 -13.77 -27.18
CA GLY A 22 -5.21 -12.40 -26.84
C GLY A 22 -5.72 -12.18 -25.44
N TYR A 23 -5.71 -13.21 -24.59
CA TYR A 23 -6.10 -13.08 -23.19
C TYR A 23 -4.97 -12.43 -22.38
N GLU A 24 -5.34 -11.45 -21.57
CA GLU A 24 -4.38 -10.74 -20.70
C GLU A 24 -4.81 -10.85 -19.24
N GLU A 25 -3.84 -11.02 -18.36
CA GLU A 25 -4.05 -10.95 -16.92
C GLU A 25 -3.21 -9.82 -16.33
N LEU A 26 -3.78 -9.08 -15.42
CA LEU A 26 -3.07 -8.03 -14.68
C LEU A 26 -2.95 -8.46 -13.23
N MET A 27 -1.72 -8.46 -12.73
CA MET A 27 -1.41 -8.88 -11.36
C MET A 27 -0.56 -7.83 -10.66
N VAL A 28 -0.64 -7.84 -9.33
CA VAL A 28 0.33 -7.14 -8.48
C VAL A 28 1.22 -8.20 -7.86
N ASN A 29 2.51 -8.09 -8.10
CA ASN A 29 3.51 -9.06 -7.66
C ASN A 29 4.47 -8.45 -6.66
N ALA A 30 5.06 -9.29 -5.82
CA ALA A 30 6.17 -8.95 -4.94
C ALA A 30 7.38 -9.79 -5.29
N ILE A 31 8.59 -9.24 -5.11
CA ILE A 31 9.82 -10.00 -5.27
C ILE A 31 10.08 -10.73 -3.97
N ILE A 32 10.00 -12.06 -3.98
CA ILE A 32 10.20 -12.89 -2.78
C ILE A 32 11.63 -13.39 -2.65
N ASP A 33 12.36 -13.46 -3.76
CA ASP A 33 13.76 -13.88 -3.78
C ASP A 33 14.51 -13.02 -4.80
N PRO A 34 15.11 -11.89 -4.34
CA PRO A 34 15.79 -10.99 -5.27
C PRO A 34 17.07 -11.60 -5.88
N ILE A 35 17.67 -12.59 -5.23
CA ILE A 35 18.88 -13.22 -5.73
C ILE A 35 18.60 -14.05 -6.97
N HIS A 36 17.50 -14.81 -6.97
CA HIS A 36 17.11 -15.69 -8.06
C HIS A 36 16.00 -15.08 -8.94
N GLY A 37 15.56 -13.88 -8.62
CA GLY A 37 14.52 -13.19 -9.40
C GLY A 37 13.13 -13.79 -9.27
N HIS A 38 12.87 -14.53 -8.21
CA HIS A 38 11.56 -15.11 -8.00
C HIS A 38 10.57 -14.06 -7.49
N SER A 39 9.38 -14.07 -8.05
CA SER A 39 8.28 -13.23 -7.61
C SER A 39 7.03 -14.07 -7.37
N ALA A 40 6.12 -13.52 -6.58
CA ALA A 40 4.85 -14.17 -6.31
C ALA A 40 3.73 -13.13 -6.43
N PRO A 41 2.54 -13.53 -6.89
CA PRO A 41 1.43 -12.61 -6.96
C PRO A 41 0.92 -12.26 -5.56
N VAL A 42 0.74 -10.97 -5.31
CA VAL A 42 0.04 -10.47 -4.14
C VAL A 42 -1.46 -10.54 -4.39
N CYS A 43 -1.89 -10.15 -5.58
CA CYS A 43 -3.28 -10.28 -6.00
C CYS A 43 -3.38 -10.33 -7.52
N MET A 44 -4.52 -10.85 -7.98
CA MET A 44 -4.90 -10.84 -9.39
C MET A 44 -6.08 -9.90 -9.55
N MET A 45 -6.04 -9.06 -10.57
CA MET A 45 -7.10 -8.08 -10.80
C MET A 45 -8.26 -8.73 -11.55
N CYS A 46 -9.47 -8.48 -11.05
CA CYS A 46 -10.69 -9.06 -11.61
C CYS A 46 -11.79 -8.02 -11.81
N ASP A 47 -11.40 -6.81 -12.18
CA ASP A 47 -12.35 -5.71 -12.34
C ASP A 47 -13.09 -5.80 -13.68
N TYR A 48 -14.31 -5.28 -13.69
CA TYR A 48 -15.14 -5.30 -14.88
C TYR A 48 -14.70 -4.32 -15.96
N GLU A 49 -14.02 -3.24 -15.58
CA GLU A 49 -13.58 -2.21 -16.50
C GLU A 49 -12.07 -2.14 -16.54
N LYS A 50 -11.50 -2.27 -17.75
CA LYS A 50 -10.04 -2.30 -17.94
C LYS A 50 -9.35 -1.06 -17.44
N ASP A 51 -9.94 0.13 -17.66
CA ASP A 51 -9.31 1.39 -17.26
C ASP A 51 -9.20 1.49 -15.75
N GLN A 52 -10.26 1.10 -15.02
CA GLN A 52 -10.25 1.09 -13.57
C GLN A 52 -9.31 0.03 -13.02
N MET A 53 -9.20 -1.11 -13.70
CA MET A 53 -8.34 -2.21 -13.27
C MET A 53 -6.87 -1.79 -13.20
N GLU A 54 -6.37 -1.07 -14.20
CA GLU A 54 -4.99 -0.60 -14.21
C GLU A 54 -4.73 0.42 -13.10
N ASP A 55 -5.65 1.36 -12.90
CA ASP A 55 -5.54 2.36 -11.84
C ASP A 55 -5.61 1.71 -10.46
N ASN A 56 -6.50 0.74 -10.28
CA ASN A 56 -6.60 -0.01 -9.03
C ASN A 56 -5.34 -0.81 -8.75
N ALA A 57 -4.76 -1.44 -9.78
CA ALA A 57 -3.52 -2.19 -9.64
C ALA A 57 -2.37 -1.30 -9.21
N ARG A 58 -2.29 -0.07 -9.77
CA ARG A 58 -1.26 0.89 -9.37
C ARG A 58 -1.39 1.30 -7.91
N LEU A 59 -2.61 1.53 -7.45
CA LEU A 59 -2.84 1.86 -6.04
C LEU A 59 -2.44 0.71 -5.12
N ILE A 60 -2.81 -0.51 -5.49
CA ILE A 60 -2.45 -1.70 -4.71
C ILE A 60 -0.93 -1.86 -4.69
N ALA A 61 -0.28 -1.71 -5.84
CA ALA A 61 1.19 -1.84 -5.93
C ALA A 61 1.91 -0.79 -5.09
N ALA A 62 1.34 0.40 -4.93
CA ALA A 62 1.91 1.47 -4.13
C ALA A 62 1.58 1.34 -2.62
N ALA A 63 0.77 0.37 -2.24
CA ALA A 63 0.29 0.27 -0.85
C ALA A 63 1.42 0.16 0.18
N PRO A 64 2.51 -0.63 -0.02
CA PRO A 64 3.58 -0.67 0.96
C PRO A 64 4.23 0.69 1.19
N GLU A 65 4.53 1.42 0.11
CA GLU A 65 5.15 2.75 0.21
C GLU A 65 4.20 3.77 0.82
N LEU A 66 2.90 3.68 0.50
CA LEU A 66 1.90 4.56 1.09
C LEU A 66 1.78 4.33 2.60
N LEU A 67 1.79 3.07 3.03
CA LEU A 67 1.75 2.74 4.45
C LEU A 67 2.99 3.27 5.17
N ASP A 68 4.17 3.05 4.62
CA ASP A 68 5.43 3.53 5.20
C ASP A 68 5.44 5.06 5.28
N ALA A 69 5.06 5.73 4.21
CA ALA A 69 5.03 7.20 4.18
C ALA A 69 4.05 7.76 5.21
N LEU A 70 2.88 7.12 5.34
CA LEU A 70 1.89 7.56 6.31
C LEU A 70 2.38 7.36 7.75
N GLN A 71 3.00 6.21 8.04
CA GLN A 71 3.57 5.95 9.36
C GLN A 71 4.68 6.95 9.71
N GLU A 72 5.55 7.27 8.76
CA GLU A 72 6.60 8.25 8.99
C GLU A 72 6.05 9.67 9.19
N LEU A 73 5.04 10.03 8.41
CA LEU A 73 4.38 11.32 8.58
C LEU A 73 3.73 11.43 9.97
N MET A 74 3.10 10.36 10.42
CA MET A 74 2.48 10.32 11.74
C MET A 74 3.51 10.47 12.85
N LYS A 75 4.68 9.84 12.71
CA LYS A 75 5.79 10.01 13.66
C LYS A 75 6.27 11.45 13.71
N GLY A 76 6.42 12.07 12.55
CA GLY A 76 6.82 13.46 12.46
C GLY A 76 5.86 14.40 13.15
N VAL A 77 4.56 14.19 12.93
CA VAL A 77 3.51 14.99 13.58
C VAL A 77 3.49 14.77 15.09
N ALA A 78 3.63 13.52 15.54
CA ALA A 78 3.63 13.19 16.97
C ALA A 78 4.84 13.77 17.70
N GLY A 79 5.96 13.97 16.99
CA GLY A 79 7.16 14.55 17.57
C GLY A 79 7.18 16.07 17.65
N LEU A 80 6.19 16.74 17.03
CA LEU A 80 6.11 18.18 17.08
C LEU A 80 5.58 18.66 18.44
N PRO A 81 6.07 19.82 18.93
CA PRO A 81 5.49 20.38 20.15
C PRO A 81 3.99 20.63 19.96
N PRO A 82 3.20 20.42 21.01
CA PRO A 82 1.75 20.65 20.88
C PRO A 82 1.47 22.14 20.74
N LEU A 83 1.47 22.62 19.51
CA LEU A 83 0.88 23.90 19.19
C LEU A 83 -0.63 23.66 19.14
N ALA A 84 -1.33 24.08 20.18
CA ALA A 84 -2.74 23.75 20.38
C ALA A 84 -3.62 24.08 19.17
N ALA A 85 -3.28 25.15 18.44
CA ALA A 85 -4.03 25.55 17.26
C ALA A 85 -3.84 24.58 16.09
N ILE A 86 -2.61 24.06 15.92
CA ILE A 86 -2.31 23.08 14.86
C ILE A 86 -2.89 21.71 15.21
N ALA A 87 -2.78 21.31 16.48
CA ALA A 87 -3.34 20.06 16.96
C ALA A 87 -4.86 20.02 16.76
N GLY A 88 -5.54 21.13 17.01
CA GLY A 88 -6.98 21.21 16.78
C GLY A 88 -7.35 21.10 15.31
N ALA A 89 -6.59 21.78 14.44
CA ALA A 89 -6.86 21.79 13.01
C ALA A 89 -6.63 20.42 12.34
N LEU A 90 -5.66 19.67 12.83
CA LEU A 90 -5.27 18.40 12.21
C LEU A 90 -5.80 17.16 12.95
N ASN A 91 -6.54 17.36 14.02
CA ASN A 91 -6.94 16.25 14.88
C ASN A 91 -7.80 15.20 14.14
N GLN A 92 -8.74 15.64 13.32
CA GLN A 92 -9.58 14.70 12.55
C GLN A 92 -8.77 13.95 11.52
N GLN A 93 -7.87 14.62 10.82
CA GLN A 93 -7.01 13.99 9.83
C GLN A 93 -6.06 13.00 10.50
N TYR A 94 -5.51 13.37 11.65
CA TYR A 94 -4.65 12.48 12.42
C TYR A 94 -5.40 11.22 12.85
N GLN A 95 -6.61 11.34 13.37
CA GLN A 95 -7.42 10.21 13.79
C GLN A 95 -7.79 9.30 12.62
N LYS A 96 -8.10 9.87 11.45
CA LYS A 96 -8.36 9.08 10.26
C LYS A 96 -7.14 8.29 9.80
N ALA A 97 -5.97 8.92 9.82
CA ALA A 97 -4.73 8.27 9.44
C ALA A 97 -4.39 7.12 10.41
N GLU A 98 -4.52 7.37 11.71
CA GLU A 98 -4.29 6.36 12.73
C GLU A 98 -5.23 5.17 12.56
N ALA A 99 -6.51 5.43 12.31
CA ALA A 99 -7.49 4.37 12.10
C ALA A 99 -7.16 3.55 10.84
N ALA A 100 -6.73 4.22 9.77
CA ALA A 100 -6.35 3.53 8.54
C ALA A 100 -5.13 2.63 8.74
N ILE A 101 -4.13 3.12 9.45
CA ILE A 101 -2.93 2.34 9.77
C ILE A 101 -3.29 1.13 10.62
N ASN A 102 -4.08 1.33 11.67
CA ASN A 102 -4.47 0.26 12.57
C ASN A 102 -5.30 -0.81 11.84
N LYS A 103 -6.14 -0.40 10.92
CA LYS A 103 -6.90 -1.34 10.10
C LYS A 103 -5.99 -2.27 9.29
N VAL A 104 -4.87 -1.73 8.80
CA VAL A 104 -3.90 -2.53 8.03
C VAL A 104 -3.07 -3.42 8.95
N LEU A 105 -2.61 -2.88 10.08
CA LEU A 105 -1.66 -3.58 10.95
C LEU A 105 -2.33 -4.61 11.88
N GLU A 106 -3.53 -4.34 12.32
CA GLU A 106 -4.19 -5.16 13.35
C GLU A 106 -5.49 -5.83 12.87
N GLY A 107 -5.87 -5.52 11.66
CA GLY A 107 -7.11 -6.06 11.11
C GLY A 107 -8.33 -5.34 11.63
#